data_f3e077c73c169a8b647723c32a4d2d6d
#
_entry.id   f3e077c73c169a8b647723c32a4d2d6d
#
_cell.length_a   1.000
_cell.length_b   1.000
_cell.length_c   1.000
_cell.angle_alpha   90.00
_cell.angle_beta   90.00
_cell.angle_gamma   90.00
#
_symmetry.space_group_name_H-M   'P 1'
#
loop_
_entity.id
_entity.type
_entity.pdbx_description
1 polymer ?
#
loop_
_entity_poly.entity_id
_entity_poly.type
_entity_poly.pdbx_seq_one_letter_code
_entity_poly.pdbx_strand_id
1 'polypeptide(L)'
;VIHCPWLPHFRAQINAVPGMETSFKLTPTITTKEMRMMPEVQEHYKNINEIHNERKRRIGEEEEKVLFDYVLLCNKICGAGHSNMQLKVIVETQNEFENWIENNGDKKRLTFSGQEVNWSETKEQASL
;
A
#
# COMPACT_ATOMS: atom_id res chain seq x y z
N VAL A 1 -17.55 -13.40 4.68
CA VAL A 1 -16.90 -12.37 5.51
C VAL A 1 -16.88 -11.07 4.74
N ILE A 2 -17.09 -9.94 5.40
CA ILE A 2 -17.02 -8.60 4.81
C ILE A 2 -15.66 -7.99 5.19
N HIS A 3 -14.97 -7.44 4.21
CA HIS A 3 -13.79 -6.62 4.41
C HIS A 3 -14.10 -5.15 4.12
N CYS A 4 -13.23 -4.25 4.55
CA CYS A 4 -13.38 -2.83 4.26
C CYS A 4 -12.01 -2.24 3.91
N PRO A 5 -11.59 -2.31 2.64
CA PRO A 5 -10.43 -1.59 2.16
C PRO A 5 -10.50 -0.10 2.52
N TRP A 6 -9.49 0.36 3.24
CA TRP A 6 -9.38 1.72 3.72
C TRP A 6 -7.99 2.30 3.42
N LEU A 7 -7.98 3.42 2.76
CA LEU A 7 -6.81 4.20 2.40
C LEU A 7 -6.84 5.52 3.21
N PRO A 8 -6.30 5.53 4.43
CA PRO A 8 -6.44 6.66 5.36
C PRO A 8 -5.93 7.99 4.77
N HIS A 9 -4.77 7.97 4.11
CA HIS A 9 -4.15 9.15 3.53
C HIS A 9 -4.93 9.73 2.34
N PHE A 10 -5.77 8.92 1.69
CA PHE A 10 -6.65 9.35 0.60
C PHE A 10 -8.08 9.59 1.06
N ARG A 11 -8.37 9.38 2.35
CA ARG A 11 -9.73 9.44 2.94
C ARG A 11 -10.75 8.61 2.16
N ALA A 12 -10.30 7.50 1.60
CA ALA A 12 -11.11 6.59 0.79
C ALA A 12 -11.35 5.28 1.52
N GLN A 13 -12.59 4.83 1.52
CA GLN A 13 -13.02 3.60 2.15
C GLN A 13 -14.16 2.98 1.34
N ILE A 14 -14.14 1.66 1.18
CA ILE A 14 -15.19 0.93 0.48
C ILE A 14 -15.41 -0.43 1.15
N ASN A 15 -16.66 -0.90 1.19
CA ASN A 15 -16.96 -2.23 1.69
C ASN A 15 -16.80 -3.27 0.58
N ALA A 16 -16.03 -4.32 0.84
CA ALA A 16 -15.94 -5.50 0.01
C ALA A 16 -16.90 -6.57 0.52
N VAL A 17 -18.07 -6.63 -0.08
CA VAL A 17 -19.16 -7.54 0.30
C VAL A 17 -19.23 -8.66 -0.74
N PRO A 18 -19.30 -9.94 -0.33
CA PRO A 18 -19.45 -11.05 -1.28
C PRO A 18 -20.67 -10.86 -2.16
N GLY A 19 -20.51 -11.04 -3.48
CA GLY A 19 -21.56 -10.88 -4.46
C GLY A 19 -21.92 -9.44 -4.84
N MET A 20 -21.23 -8.43 -4.30
CA MET A 20 -21.39 -7.03 -4.68
C MET A 20 -20.10 -6.51 -5.33
N GLU A 21 -20.23 -6.01 -6.54
CA GLU A 21 -19.15 -5.28 -7.21
C GLU A 21 -19.17 -3.82 -6.73
N THR A 22 -18.05 -3.36 -6.20
CA THR A 22 -17.87 -1.99 -5.76
C THR A 22 -16.55 -1.45 -6.28
N SER A 23 -16.54 -0.22 -6.78
CA SER A 23 -15.36 0.43 -7.30
C SER A 23 -15.30 1.90 -6.95
N PHE A 24 -14.11 2.45 -6.87
CA PHE A 24 -13.86 3.90 -6.83
C PHE A 24 -12.55 4.22 -7.55
N LYS A 25 -12.45 5.43 -8.01
CA LYS A 25 -11.25 5.95 -8.67
C LYS A 25 -10.70 7.13 -7.86
N LEU A 26 -9.40 7.13 -7.65
CA LEU A 26 -8.70 8.25 -7.04
C LEU A 26 -7.41 8.53 -7.83
N THR A 27 -6.98 9.77 -7.80
CA THR A 27 -5.70 10.17 -8.39
C THR A 27 -4.83 10.75 -7.27
N PRO A 28 -3.73 10.09 -6.90
CA PRO A 28 -2.78 10.64 -5.95
C PRO A 28 -2.16 11.92 -6.49
N THR A 29 -1.96 12.91 -5.63
CA THR A 29 -1.36 14.21 -6.00
C THR A 29 0.07 14.38 -5.50
N ILE A 30 0.48 13.56 -4.54
CA ILE A 30 1.80 13.63 -3.90
C ILE A 30 2.41 12.23 -3.91
N THR A 31 3.62 12.12 -4.42
CA THR A 31 4.34 10.83 -4.46
C THR A 31 4.80 10.40 -3.06
N THR A 32 5.08 9.11 -2.89
CA THR A 32 5.64 8.58 -1.64
C THR A 32 6.99 9.24 -1.29
N LYS A 33 7.80 9.55 -2.30
CA LYS A 33 9.09 10.25 -2.12
C LYS A 33 8.90 11.67 -1.60
N GLU A 34 7.99 12.42 -2.22
CA GLU A 34 7.67 13.78 -1.79
C GLU A 34 7.14 13.82 -0.36
N MET A 35 6.23 12.90 -0.01
CA MET A 35 5.74 12.78 1.37
C MET A 35 6.87 12.55 2.38
N ARG A 36 7.82 11.69 2.06
CA ARG A 36 8.99 11.41 2.91
C ARG A 36 9.93 12.61 3.06
N MET A 37 9.89 13.57 2.12
CA MET A 37 10.71 14.78 2.16
C MET A 37 10.05 15.93 2.95
N MET A 38 8.75 15.84 3.24
CA MET A 38 8.04 16.87 3.99
C MET A 38 8.58 16.97 5.43
N PRO A 39 8.93 18.19 5.92
CA PRO A 39 9.50 18.36 7.25
C PRO A 39 8.62 17.81 8.38
N GLU A 40 7.31 18.02 8.26
CA GLU A 40 6.33 17.54 9.24
C GLU A 40 6.30 16.01 9.32
N VAL A 41 6.39 15.34 8.16
CA VAL A 41 6.45 13.87 8.08
C VAL A 41 7.77 13.36 8.66
N GLN A 42 8.88 14.02 8.35
CA GLN A 42 10.19 13.64 8.89
C GLN A 42 10.23 13.77 10.41
N GLU A 43 9.71 14.85 10.95
CA GLU A 43 9.65 15.07 12.40
C GLU A 43 8.76 14.01 13.09
N HIS A 44 7.59 13.72 12.50
CA HIS A 44 6.69 12.70 13.02
C HIS A 44 7.35 11.32 13.04
N TYR A 45 8.01 10.93 11.94
CA TYR A 45 8.68 9.62 11.85
C TYR A 45 9.97 9.56 12.67
N LYS A 46 10.64 10.68 12.95
CA LYS A 46 11.73 10.73 13.91
C LYS A 46 11.26 10.31 15.30
N ASN A 47 10.16 10.86 15.78
CA ASN A 47 9.58 10.51 17.07
C ASN A 47 9.12 9.04 17.12
N ILE A 48 8.49 8.54 16.05
CA ILE A 48 8.11 7.12 15.94
C ILE A 48 9.34 6.22 16.02
N ASN A 49 10.42 6.56 15.29
CA ASN A 49 11.65 5.78 15.30
C ASN A 49 12.34 5.76 16.68
N GLU A 50 12.30 6.85 17.40
CA GLU A 50 12.84 6.91 18.77
C GLU A 50 12.12 5.92 19.69
N ILE A 51 10.78 5.95 19.70
CA ILE A 51 9.94 5.04 20.50
C ILE A 51 10.11 3.58 20.05
N HIS A 52 10.11 3.35 18.73
CA HIS A 52 10.23 2.01 18.15
C HIS A 52 11.58 1.37 18.50
N ASN A 53 12.67 2.12 18.33
CA ASN A 53 14.01 1.64 18.59
C ASN A 53 14.30 1.52 20.10
N GLU A 54 13.70 2.36 20.94
CA GLU A 54 13.77 2.17 22.39
C GLU A 54 13.13 0.84 22.81
N ARG A 55 11.97 0.49 22.21
CA ARG A 55 11.34 -0.81 22.45
C ARG A 55 12.21 -1.96 21.98
N LYS A 56 12.78 -1.87 20.75
CA LYS A 56 13.67 -2.92 20.19
C LYS A 56 14.91 -3.12 21.06
N ARG A 57 15.54 -2.05 21.52
CA ARG A 57 16.69 -2.13 22.46
C ARG A 57 16.34 -2.89 23.74
N ARG A 58 15.13 -2.66 24.30
CA ARG A 58 14.68 -3.36 25.53
C ARG A 58 14.52 -4.87 25.34
N ILE A 59 14.18 -5.32 24.15
CA ILE A 59 13.98 -6.75 23.83
C ILE A 59 15.20 -7.39 23.14
N GLY A 60 16.29 -6.63 22.94
CA GLY A 60 17.54 -7.12 22.34
C GLY A 60 17.49 -7.29 20.82
N GLU A 61 16.56 -6.59 20.14
CA GLU A 61 16.49 -6.57 18.67
C GLU A 61 17.28 -5.41 18.09
N GLU A 62 17.71 -5.56 16.83
CA GLU A 62 18.39 -4.51 16.09
C GLU A 62 17.47 -3.32 15.82
N GLU A 63 18.05 -2.13 15.81
CA GLU A 63 17.33 -0.91 15.47
C GLU A 63 16.93 -0.91 13.99
N GLU A 64 15.74 -0.40 13.70
CA GLU A 64 15.19 -0.32 12.35
C GLU A 64 14.65 1.08 12.08
N LYS A 65 14.92 1.60 10.88
CA LYS A 65 14.36 2.87 10.43
C LYS A 65 13.02 2.68 9.75
N VAL A 66 11.97 3.07 10.43
CA VAL A 66 10.62 3.15 9.86
C VAL A 66 10.50 4.44 9.04
N LEU A 67 10.04 4.32 7.80
CA LEU A 67 9.77 5.43 6.89
C LEU A 67 8.27 5.54 6.64
N PHE A 68 7.84 6.73 6.21
CA PHE A 68 6.48 6.91 5.73
C PHE A 68 6.20 6.02 4.52
N ASP A 69 5.07 5.34 4.56
CA ASP A 69 4.45 4.67 3.40
C ASP A 69 2.95 4.97 3.40
N TYR A 70 2.37 5.13 2.23
CA TYR A 70 0.92 5.02 2.11
C TYR A 70 0.52 3.58 2.41
N VAL A 71 -0.63 3.40 3.05
CA VAL A 71 -1.11 2.07 3.44
C VAL A 71 -2.55 1.84 3.01
N LEU A 72 -2.83 0.61 2.65
CA LEU A 72 -4.17 0.07 2.51
C LEU A 72 -4.40 -0.89 3.68
N LEU A 73 -5.43 -0.65 4.45
CA LEU A 73 -5.78 -1.41 5.65
C LEU A 73 -7.17 -2.02 5.50
N CYS A 74 -7.43 -3.10 6.24
CA CYS A 74 -8.80 -3.56 6.46
C CYS A 74 -9.38 -2.85 7.68
N ASN A 75 -10.47 -2.08 7.49
CA ASN A 75 -11.16 -1.34 8.56
C ASN A 75 -12.42 -2.05 9.08
N LYS A 76 -12.50 -3.37 8.93
CA LYS A 76 -13.61 -4.19 9.41
C LYS A 76 -13.07 -5.46 10.05
N ILE A 77 -13.48 -5.76 11.29
CA ILE A 77 -13.10 -7.02 11.95
C ILE A 77 -13.64 -8.19 11.10
N CYS A 78 -12.74 -8.91 10.45
CA CYS A 78 -13.04 -9.92 9.44
C CYS A 78 -12.53 -11.33 9.81
N GLY A 79 -11.85 -11.47 10.94
CA GLY A 79 -11.33 -12.76 11.42
C GLY A 79 -10.01 -12.64 12.17
N ALA A 80 -9.39 -13.76 12.49
CA ALA A 80 -8.14 -13.83 13.27
C ALA A 80 -6.97 -13.10 12.60
N GLY A 81 -6.92 -13.07 11.26
CA GLY A 81 -5.87 -12.38 10.48
C GLY A 81 -6.13 -10.89 10.24
N HIS A 82 -7.19 -10.32 10.82
CA HIS A 82 -7.58 -8.92 10.55
C HIS A 82 -6.45 -7.90 10.77
N SER A 83 -5.70 -8.03 11.85
CA SER A 83 -4.59 -7.13 12.18
C SER A 83 -3.43 -7.16 11.19
N ASN A 84 -3.29 -8.24 10.42
CA ASN A 84 -2.24 -8.42 9.42
C ASN A 84 -2.68 -8.04 8.00
N MET A 85 -3.95 -7.62 7.83
CA MET A 85 -4.49 -7.22 6.54
C MET A 85 -4.11 -5.77 6.23
N GLN A 86 -2.85 -5.59 5.85
CA GLN A 86 -2.29 -4.32 5.43
C GLN A 86 -1.35 -4.50 4.24
N LEU A 87 -1.37 -3.52 3.35
CA LEU A 87 -0.48 -3.45 2.18
C LEU A 87 0.13 -2.06 2.10
N LYS A 88 1.41 -2.00 1.73
CA LYS A 88 2.06 -0.75 1.36
C LYS A 88 1.58 -0.34 -0.03
N VAL A 89 1.25 0.94 -0.17
CA VAL A 89 0.90 1.55 -1.45
C VAL A 89 2.03 2.53 -1.80
N ILE A 90 2.64 2.33 -2.95
CA ILE A 90 3.71 3.20 -3.43
C ILE A 90 3.12 4.09 -4.52
N VAL A 91 3.18 5.39 -4.29
CA VAL A 91 2.79 6.40 -5.27
C VAL A 91 4.05 6.93 -5.93
N GLU A 92 4.13 6.72 -7.23
CA GLU A 92 5.27 7.09 -8.07
C GLU A 92 4.84 8.04 -9.17
N THR A 93 5.80 8.68 -9.82
CA THR A 93 5.55 9.41 -11.06
C THR A 93 5.20 8.43 -12.19
N GLN A 94 4.55 8.93 -13.25
CA GLN A 94 4.17 8.09 -14.40
C GLN A 94 5.38 7.36 -14.99
N ASN A 95 6.50 8.05 -15.17
CA ASN A 95 7.71 7.45 -15.72
C ASN A 95 8.31 6.36 -14.82
N GLU A 96 8.32 6.58 -13.50
CA GLU A 96 8.81 5.58 -12.53
C GLU A 96 7.93 4.33 -12.55
N PHE A 97 6.62 4.51 -12.62
CA PHE A 97 5.67 3.42 -12.69
C PHE A 97 5.82 2.62 -14.01
N GLU A 98 5.98 3.29 -15.15
CA GLU A 98 6.22 2.65 -16.44
C GLU A 98 7.53 1.83 -16.42
N ASN A 99 8.61 2.40 -15.91
CA ASN A 99 9.88 1.69 -15.73
C ASN A 99 9.72 0.48 -14.79
N TRP A 100 8.93 0.62 -13.73
CA TRP A 100 8.66 -0.50 -12.82
C TRP A 100 7.89 -1.62 -13.52
N ILE A 101 6.89 -1.30 -14.35
CA ILE A 101 6.15 -2.29 -15.16
C ILE A 101 7.11 -3.00 -16.13
N GLU A 102 7.93 -2.26 -16.85
CA GLU A 102 8.88 -2.84 -17.81
C GLU A 102 9.88 -3.79 -17.14
N ASN A 103 10.42 -3.40 -16.00
CA ASN A 103 11.40 -4.22 -15.26
C ASN A 103 10.77 -5.40 -14.49
N ASN A 104 9.48 -5.34 -14.17
CA ASN A 104 8.79 -6.37 -13.38
C ASN A 104 7.63 -7.04 -14.14
N GLY A 105 7.36 -6.63 -15.39
CA GLY A 105 6.27 -7.13 -16.22
C GLY A 105 6.36 -8.62 -16.52
N ASP A 106 7.58 -9.18 -16.55
CA ASP A 106 7.82 -10.62 -16.73
C ASP A 106 7.67 -11.43 -15.43
N LYS A 107 7.52 -10.77 -14.27
CA LYS A 107 7.24 -11.46 -13.03
C LYS A 107 5.76 -11.83 -13.00
N LYS A 108 5.50 -13.06 -13.32
CA LYS A 108 4.17 -13.68 -13.22
C LYS A 108 3.59 -13.43 -11.83
N ARG A 109 2.60 -12.54 -11.75
CA ARG A 109 1.84 -12.33 -10.53
C ARG A 109 0.65 -13.26 -10.53
N LEU A 110 0.51 -14.04 -9.48
CA LEU A 110 -0.68 -14.87 -9.27
C LEU A 110 -1.85 -13.97 -8.89
N THR A 111 -2.97 -14.13 -9.59
CA THR A 111 -4.26 -13.62 -9.11
C THR A 111 -4.69 -14.38 -7.88
N PHE A 112 -5.71 -13.90 -7.20
CA PHE A 112 -6.34 -14.61 -6.07
C PHE A 112 -6.85 -16.02 -6.45
N SER A 113 -7.13 -16.26 -7.72
CA SER A 113 -7.52 -17.58 -8.28
C SER A 113 -6.33 -18.47 -8.67
N GLY A 114 -5.09 -18.01 -8.45
CA GLY A 114 -3.89 -18.75 -8.86
C GLY A 114 -3.56 -18.66 -10.36
N GLN A 115 -4.29 -17.84 -11.12
CA GLN A 115 -4.01 -17.61 -12.53
C GLN A 115 -2.90 -16.56 -12.70
N GLU A 116 -2.04 -16.76 -13.69
CA GLU A 116 -1.02 -15.79 -14.06
C GLU A 116 -1.65 -14.62 -14.82
N VAL A 117 -1.36 -13.38 -14.40
CA VAL A 117 -1.79 -12.18 -15.14
C VAL A 117 -0.62 -11.66 -15.96
N ASN A 118 -0.82 -11.57 -17.25
CA ASN A 118 0.10 -10.90 -18.16
C ASN A 118 -0.29 -9.41 -18.25
N TRP A 119 0.47 -8.55 -17.59
CA TRP A 119 0.20 -7.11 -17.53
C TRP A 119 0.43 -6.38 -18.86
N SER A 120 1.12 -6.99 -19.83
CA SER A 120 1.30 -6.41 -21.16
C SER A 120 -0.02 -6.35 -21.94
N GLU A 121 -0.96 -7.26 -21.67
CA GLU A 121 -2.27 -7.31 -22.33
C GLU A 121 -3.29 -6.34 -21.71
N THR A 122 -3.05 -5.89 -20.48
CA THR A 122 -3.98 -4.98 -19.77
C THR A 122 -3.81 -3.51 -20.19
N LYS A 123 -2.70 -3.15 -20.85
CA LYS A 123 -2.49 -1.79 -21.36
C LYS A 123 -3.50 -1.39 -22.45
N GLU A 124 -3.98 -2.31 -23.25
CA GLU A 124 -4.97 -2.03 -24.32
C GLU A 124 -6.39 -1.78 -23.78
N GLN A 125 -6.74 -2.35 -22.63
CA GLN A 125 -8.08 -2.19 -22.05
C GLN A 125 -8.22 -0.93 -21.17
N ALA A 126 -7.13 -0.32 -20.73
CA ALA A 126 -7.14 0.90 -19.92
C ALA A 126 -7.18 2.20 -20.73
N SER A 127 -7.12 2.12 -22.07
CA SER A 127 -7.17 3.27 -23.00
C SER A 127 -8.53 3.46 -23.67
N LEU A 128 -9.58 2.76 -23.23
CA LEU A 128 -10.99 2.95 -23.57
C LEU A 128 -11.74 3.51 -22.35
#